data_9a382a1148a9b82765a67a4750d3a517
#
_entry.id   9a382a1148a9b82765a67a4750d3a517
#
_cell.length_a   1.000
_cell.length_b   1.000
_cell.length_c   1.000
_cell.angle_alpha   90.00
_cell.angle_beta   90.00
_cell.angle_gamma   90.00
#
_symmetry.space_group_name_H-M   'P 1'
#
loop_
_entity.id
_entity.type
_entity.pdbx_description
1 polymer ?
#
loop_
_entity_poly.entity_id
_entity_poly.type
_entity_poly.pdbx_seq_one_letter_code
_entity_poly.pdbx_strand_id
1 'polypeptide(L)'
;MQRDNDSTGAMVPTGRVARMLRMGGIASGIAGGVAAGGLKALAQGKRPDLANLLMTPANGLRVTQGLSHLRGAALKLGQMLSMDSGAVLPEELTAILARMRDDAQPMPPKQLQAVLNAEWGAGWYGRFQRFDVRPFAAASIGQVHRAVLPGGRMLAIKVQYPGVRDSIDSDVDNMASLMRLPGLLPRGMDLAPLMAEAKRQLHGEADYLAEAQHLARFRALLDGSADFVLPELEPDLCTPQVLAMSYVESAPLESLTTAPQATRDRVACALINLVLRELFEFGAMQTDPNLANYRYDPKSSRIVLLDFGAVQPIAPALAADFRDLLAAALDGTPETIRAAMLRIGYFAPETAPHHQDLIQSLFDMAMEPLRQSTPFDFSQSDLLERLRDRGLALGSERDLAHVPPAGTLFLHRKIAGTYLIAAKLCARVALRPMVERYR
;
A
#
# COMPACT_ATOMS: atom_id res chain seq x y z
N MET A 1 -18.75 37.57 14.88
CA MET A 1 -19.77 36.58 14.48
C MET A 1 -19.78 36.53 12.95
N GLN A 2 -18.81 35.82 12.38
CA GLN A 2 -18.67 35.62 10.95
C GLN A 2 -19.01 34.17 10.65
N ARG A 3 -20.07 33.97 9.89
CA ARG A 3 -20.51 32.68 9.41
C ARG A 3 -19.57 32.29 8.26
N ASP A 4 -18.60 31.40 8.51
CA ASP A 4 -17.94 30.67 7.45
C ASP A 4 -18.88 29.55 7.02
N ASN A 5 -19.55 29.82 5.91
CA ASN A 5 -20.29 28.88 5.10
C ASN A 5 -19.27 28.15 4.24
N ASP A 6 -19.48 26.83 4.04
CA ASP A 6 -18.82 25.92 3.12
C ASP A 6 -17.69 25.06 3.65
N SER A 7 -18.12 23.90 4.15
CA SER A 7 -17.49 22.62 3.82
C SER A 7 -18.54 21.52 3.89
N THR A 8 -19.30 21.37 2.84
CA THR A 8 -20.17 20.21 2.59
C THR A 8 -19.29 19.00 2.29
N GLY A 9 -18.85 18.29 3.34
CA GLY A 9 -18.27 16.96 3.19
C GLY A 9 -19.26 16.04 2.46
N ALA A 10 -18.79 15.20 1.55
CA ALA A 10 -19.66 14.25 0.85
C ALA A 10 -20.09 13.14 1.81
N MET A 11 -21.40 12.93 1.94
CA MET A 11 -21.95 11.81 2.74
C MET A 11 -21.42 10.48 2.22
N VAL A 12 -20.76 9.72 3.09
CA VAL A 12 -20.35 8.34 2.80
C VAL A 12 -21.60 7.46 2.84
N PRO A 13 -21.94 6.74 1.75
CA PRO A 13 -23.13 5.89 1.70
C PRO A 13 -22.98 4.73 2.71
N THR A 14 -23.93 4.56 3.61
CA THR A 14 -23.90 3.56 4.69
C THR A 14 -24.60 2.25 4.35
N GLY A 15 -25.17 2.09 3.12
CA GLY A 15 -25.95 0.89 2.78
C GLY A 15 -25.59 0.29 1.43
N ARG A 16 -25.62 -1.06 1.32
CA ARG A 16 -25.40 -1.84 0.08
C ARG A 16 -26.25 -1.36 -1.09
N VAL A 17 -27.54 -1.13 -0.86
CA VAL A 17 -28.50 -0.73 -1.89
C VAL A 17 -28.20 0.68 -2.44
N ALA A 18 -27.85 1.63 -1.58
CA ALA A 18 -27.49 3.00 -2.00
C ALA A 18 -26.21 3.01 -2.86
N ARG A 19 -25.24 2.15 -2.55
CA ARG A 19 -24.00 1.99 -3.33
C ARG A 19 -24.29 1.33 -4.67
N MET A 20 -25.10 0.27 -4.69
CA MET A 20 -25.47 -0.46 -5.91
C MET A 20 -26.27 0.42 -6.91
N LEU A 21 -27.20 1.23 -6.42
CA LEU A 21 -27.97 2.17 -7.25
C LEU A 21 -27.07 3.26 -7.88
N ARG A 22 -26.10 3.77 -7.13
CA ARG A 22 -25.13 4.74 -7.67
C ARG A 22 -24.22 4.11 -8.72
N MET A 23 -23.74 2.88 -8.49
CA MET A 23 -22.94 2.15 -9.47
C MET A 23 -23.72 1.87 -10.75
N GLY A 24 -25.00 1.50 -10.66
CA GLY A 24 -25.89 1.36 -11.81
C GLY A 24 -26.05 2.67 -12.61
N GLY A 25 -26.11 3.80 -11.91
CA GLY A 25 -26.14 5.13 -12.55
C GLY A 25 -24.86 5.48 -13.31
N ILE A 26 -23.69 5.06 -12.78
CA ILE A 26 -22.39 5.29 -13.43
C ILE A 26 -22.24 4.38 -14.65
N ALA A 27 -22.55 3.08 -14.49
CA ALA A 27 -22.49 2.12 -15.60
C ALA A 27 -23.41 2.53 -16.76
N SER A 28 -24.62 2.97 -16.46
CA SER A 28 -25.58 3.48 -17.49
C SER A 28 -25.08 4.81 -18.08
N GLY A 29 -24.48 5.70 -17.31
CA GLY A 29 -23.92 6.95 -17.83
C GLY A 29 -22.71 6.72 -18.75
N ILE A 30 -21.85 5.75 -18.44
CA ILE A 30 -20.72 5.33 -19.29
C ILE A 30 -21.26 4.66 -20.56
N ALA A 31 -22.18 3.70 -20.42
CA ALA A 31 -22.80 3.03 -21.56
C ALA A 31 -23.51 4.02 -22.52
N GLY A 32 -24.21 5.01 -21.96
CA GLY A 32 -24.81 6.09 -22.74
C GLY A 32 -23.78 6.96 -23.46
N GLY A 33 -22.69 7.30 -22.81
CA GLY A 33 -21.59 8.06 -23.40
C GLY A 33 -20.86 7.30 -24.52
N VAL A 34 -20.64 5.99 -24.33
CA VAL A 34 -20.05 5.10 -25.35
C VAL A 34 -21.01 4.94 -26.55
N ALA A 35 -22.32 4.74 -26.32
CA ALA A 35 -23.31 4.65 -27.37
C ALA A 35 -23.41 5.94 -28.20
N ALA A 36 -23.47 7.10 -27.55
CA ALA A 36 -23.50 8.40 -28.21
C ALA A 36 -22.21 8.68 -29.00
N GLY A 37 -21.04 8.37 -28.43
CA GLY A 37 -19.75 8.50 -29.10
C GLY A 37 -19.60 7.53 -30.28
N GLY A 38 -20.08 6.30 -30.13
CA GLY A 38 -20.09 5.28 -31.19
C GLY A 38 -20.98 5.71 -32.38
N LEU A 39 -22.17 6.22 -32.11
CA LEU A 39 -23.06 6.77 -33.13
C LEU A 39 -22.40 7.96 -33.87
N LYS A 40 -21.75 8.85 -33.14
CA LYS A 40 -21.01 9.99 -33.70
C LYS A 40 -19.86 9.55 -34.58
N ALA A 41 -19.09 8.54 -34.17
CA ALA A 41 -17.99 7.98 -34.95
C ALA A 41 -18.50 7.33 -36.26
N LEU A 42 -19.57 6.57 -36.18
CA LEU A 42 -20.24 5.97 -37.35
C LEU A 42 -20.79 7.03 -38.33
N ALA A 43 -21.40 8.10 -37.82
CA ALA A 43 -21.86 9.23 -38.65
C ALA A 43 -20.69 9.98 -39.33
N GLN A 44 -19.47 9.87 -38.79
CA GLN A 44 -18.25 10.43 -39.38
C GLN A 44 -17.48 9.42 -40.28
N GLY A 45 -18.05 8.24 -40.53
CA GLY A 45 -17.43 7.20 -41.37
C GLY A 45 -16.24 6.51 -40.70
N LYS A 46 -16.06 6.67 -39.39
CA LYS A 46 -14.98 6.04 -38.60
C LYS A 46 -15.53 4.78 -37.92
N ARG A 47 -14.68 3.74 -37.85
CA ARG A 47 -15.00 2.56 -37.01
C ARG A 47 -14.86 2.97 -35.53
N PRO A 48 -15.94 2.76 -34.72
CA PRO A 48 -15.87 3.07 -33.29
C PRO A 48 -14.83 2.18 -32.61
N ASP A 49 -13.85 2.79 -31.97
CA ASP A 49 -12.94 2.11 -31.07
C ASP A 49 -13.48 2.25 -29.66
N LEU A 50 -13.91 1.13 -29.08
CA LEU A 50 -14.50 1.06 -27.74
C LEU A 50 -13.54 1.59 -26.66
N ALA A 51 -12.23 1.35 -26.78
CA ALA A 51 -11.24 1.84 -25.84
C ALA A 51 -11.19 3.38 -25.85
N ASN A 52 -11.13 3.99 -27.03
CA ASN A 52 -11.12 5.45 -27.19
C ASN A 52 -12.45 6.10 -26.77
N LEU A 53 -13.58 5.39 -26.92
CA LEU A 53 -14.89 5.88 -26.50
C LEU A 53 -15.09 5.81 -24.98
N LEU A 54 -14.51 4.82 -24.31
CA LEU A 54 -14.50 4.69 -22.85
C LEU A 54 -13.58 5.73 -22.21
N MET A 55 -12.45 6.05 -22.83
CA MET A 55 -11.39 6.93 -22.33
C MET A 55 -11.63 8.43 -22.61
N THR A 56 -12.87 8.82 -22.92
CA THR A 56 -13.19 10.25 -23.06
C THR A 56 -13.07 10.98 -21.71
N PRO A 57 -12.64 12.27 -21.69
CA PRO A 57 -12.55 13.06 -20.45
C PRO A 57 -13.85 13.07 -19.63
N ALA A 58 -15.01 13.04 -20.32
CA ALA A 58 -16.32 12.99 -19.67
C ALA A 58 -16.60 11.64 -19.00
N ASN A 59 -16.19 10.53 -19.59
CA ASN A 59 -16.32 9.19 -19.01
C ASN A 59 -15.29 9.01 -17.88
N GLY A 60 -14.06 9.50 -18.05
CA GLY A 60 -13.04 9.54 -17.01
C GLY A 60 -13.53 10.27 -15.75
N LEU A 61 -14.19 11.42 -15.92
CA LEU A 61 -14.78 12.17 -14.80
C LEU A 61 -15.92 11.38 -14.12
N ARG A 62 -16.78 10.70 -14.87
CA ARG A 62 -17.86 9.86 -14.33
C ARG A 62 -17.29 8.67 -13.54
N VAL A 63 -16.26 8.02 -14.08
CA VAL A 63 -15.53 6.94 -13.40
C VAL A 63 -14.94 7.46 -12.10
N THR A 64 -14.23 8.58 -12.12
CA THR A 64 -13.62 9.20 -10.93
C THR A 64 -14.70 9.55 -9.88
N GLN A 65 -15.80 10.17 -10.28
CA GLN A 65 -16.90 10.49 -9.37
C GLN A 65 -17.57 9.24 -8.80
N GLY A 66 -17.70 8.19 -9.58
CA GLY A 66 -18.25 6.92 -9.14
C GLY A 66 -17.35 6.17 -8.19
N LEU A 67 -16.08 6.16 -8.49
CA LEU A 67 -15.04 5.53 -7.67
C LEU A 67 -14.75 6.31 -6.39
N SER A 68 -15.06 7.61 -6.33
CA SER A 68 -14.86 8.43 -5.11
C SER A 68 -15.55 7.89 -3.87
N HIS A 69 -16.58 7.05 -4.04
CA HIS A 69 -17.29 6.37 -2.96
C HIS A 69 -16.71 5.00 -2.60
N LEU A 70 -15.87 4.41 -3.48
CA LEU A 70 -15.15 3.14 -3.27
C LEU A 70 -13.70 3.39 -2.83
N ARG A 71 -13.43 4.51 -2.18
CA ARG A 71 -12.09 5.08 -1.94
C ARG A 71 -11.07 4.06 -1.44
N GLY A 72 -11.40 3.32 -0.38
CA GLY A 72 -10.48 2.33 0.21
C GLY A 72 -10.13 1.22 -0.79
N ALA A 73 -11.14 0.61 -1.43
CA ALA A 73 -10.93 -0.45 -2.42
C ALA A 73 -10.15 0.05 -3.64
N ALA A 74 -10.51 1.24 -4.16
CA ALA A 74 -9.85 1.82 -5.33
C ALA A 74 -8.40 2.20 -5.06
N LEU A 75 -8.11 2.83 -3.91
CA LEU A 75 -6.76 3.19 -3.51
C LEU A 75 -5.90 1.95 -3.32
N LYS A 76 -6.41 0.93 -2.62
CA LYS A 76 -5.67 -0.31 -2.36
C LYS A 76 -5.40 -1.09 -3.63
N LEU A 77 -6.40 -1.27 -4.50
CA LEU A 77 -6.23 -1.92 -5.80
C LEU A 77 -5.25 -1.14 -6.69
N GLY A 78 -5.33 0.18 -6.71
CA GLY A 78 -4.38 1.02 -7.43
C GLY A 78 -2.95 0.86 -6.93
N GLN A 79 -2.75 0.83 -5.62
CA GLN A 79 -1.46 0.57 -5.01
C GLN A 79 -0.92 -0.82 -5.37
N MET A 80 -1.76 -1.85 -5.29
CA MET A 80 -1.37 -3.23 -5.62
C MET A 80 -1.02 -3.36 -7.10
N LEU A 81 -1.85 -2.83 -8.00
CA LEU A 81 -1.57 -2.86 -9.43
C LEU A 81 -0.29 -2.10 -9.80
N SER A 82 -0.03 -0.98 -9.14
CA SER A 82 1.20 -0.20 -9.38
C SER A 82 2.46 -0.91 -8.90
N MET A 83 2.37 -1.77 -7.88
CA MET A 83 3.52 -2.42 -7.24
C MET A 83 3.71 -3.88 -7.66
N ASP A 84 2.62 -4.66 -7.78
CA ASP A 84 2.70 -6.12 -7.91
C ASP A 84 2.68 -6.62 -9.35
N SER A 85 2.10 -5.87 -10.28
CA SER A 85 1.88 -6.41 -11.63
C SER A 85 3.03 -6.17 -12.61
N GLY A 86 4.02 -5.33 -12.27
CA GLY A 86 4.99 -4.86 -13.27
C GLY A 86 4.30 -4.23 -14.51
N ALA A 87 2.97 -4.37 -14.56
CA ALA A 87 2.16 -3.78 -15.60
C ALA A 87 2.14 -2.27 -15.39
N VAL A 88 2.62 -1.55 -16.36
CA VAL A 88 2.38 -0.11 -16.43
C VAL A 88 0.87 0.04 -16.57
N LEU A 89 0.22 0.49 -15.49
CA LEU A 89 -1.18 0.90 -15.59
C LEU A 89 -1.26 1.95 -16.68
N PRO A 90 -2.30 1.92 -17.54
CA PRO A 90 -2.54 3.00 -18.47
C PRO A 90 -2.46 4.34 -17.75
N GLU A 91 -1.81 5.34 -18.36
CA GLU A 91 -1.61 6.66 -17.73
C GLU A 91 -2.94 7.26 -17.25
N GLU A 92 -4.02 7.00 -17.99
CA GLU A 92 -5.36 7.46 -17.66
C GLU A 92 -5.88 6.84 -16.37
N LEU A 93 -5.66 5.54 -16.15
CA LEU A 93 -6.05 4.86 -14.90
C LEU A 93 -5.21 5.34 -13.73
N THR A 94 -3.92 5.53 -13.93
CA THR A 94 -3.02 6.11 -12.93
C THR A 94 -3.45 7.53 -12.55
N ALA A 95 -3.84 8.36 -13.53
CA ALA A 95 -4.35 9.70 -13.30
C ALA A 95 -5.70 9.71 -12.55
N ILE A 96 -6.59 8.75 -12.86
CA ILE A 96 -7.86 8.57 -12.14
C ILE A 96 -7.61 8.23 -10.67
N LEU A 97 -6.75 7.24 -10.42
CA LEU A 97 -6.42 6.80 -9.06
C LEU A 97 -5.72 7.90 -8.24
N ALA A 98 -4.82 8.68 -8.86
CA ALA A 98 -4.17 9.83 -8.23
C ALA A 98 -5.19 10.90 -7.83
N ARG A 99 -6.10 11.28 -8.73
CA ARG A 99 -7.18 12.24 -8.43
C ARG A 99 -8.09 11.76 -7.30
N MET A 100 -8.42 10.48 -7.26
CA MET A 100 -9.24 9.90 -6.18
C MET A 100 -8.57 10.02 -4.82
N ARG A 101 -7.25 9.90 -4.77
CA ARG A 101 -6.47 10.11 -3.54
C ARG A 101 -6.50 11.57 -3.09
N ASP A 102 -6.35 12.50 -4.04
CA ASP A 102 -6.23 13.93 -3.75
C ASP A 102 -7.61 14.58 -3.47
N ASP A 103 -8.70 14.09 -4.10
CA ASP A 103 -10.08 14.58 -3.93
C ASP A 103 -10.81 13.93 -2.74
N ALA A 104 -10.10 13.29 -1.81
CA ALA A 104 -10.69 12.63 -0.65
C ALA A 104 -11.39 13.64 0.27
N GLN A 105 -12.67 13.94 0.02
CA GLN A 105 -13.47 14.80 0.89
C GLN A 105 -13.64 14.14 2.27
N PRO A 106 -13.45 14.85 3.38
CA PRO A 106 -13.66 14.31 4.72
C PRO A 106 -15.11 13.88 4.94
N MET A 107 -15.35 12.92 5.84
CA MET A 107 -16.72 12.63 6.24
C MET A 107 -17.35 13.84 6.93
N PRO A 108 -18.67 14.06 6.74
CA PRO A 108 -19.37 15.17 7.37
C PRO A 108 -19.30 15.10 8.90
N PRO A 109 -19.26 16.24 9.62
CA PRO A 109 -19.20 16.27 11.08
C PRO A 109 -20.29 15.45 11.77
N LYS A 110 -21.49 15.40 11.21
CA LYS A 110 -22.61 14.59 11.75
C LYS A 110 -22.31 13.07 11.71
N GLN A 111 -21.65 12.60 10.63
CA GLN A 111 -21.26 11.18 10.53
C GLN A 111 -20.12 10.88 11.51
N LEU A 112 -19.12 11.75 11.62
CA LEU A 112 -18.07 11.63 12.63
C LEU A 112 -18.66 11.53 14.03
N GLN A 113 -19.57 12.44 14.39
CA GLN A 113 -20.24 12.43 15.68
C GLN A 113 -21.02 11.13 15.91
N ALA A 114 -21.69 10.60 14.90
CA ALA A 114 -22.43 9.35 15.03
C ALA A 114 -21.50 8.16 15.32
N VAL A 115 -20.36 8.05 14.62
CA VAL A 115 -19.34 7.03 14.88
C VAL A 115 -18.78 7.17 16.29
N LEU A 116 -18.34 8.36 16.68
CA LEU A 116 -17.76 8.58 18.00
C LEU A 116 -18.76 8.40 19.14
N ASN A 117 -20.04 8.74 18.93
CA ASN A 117 -21.12 8.43 19.89
C ASN A 117 -21.35 6.91 20.04
N ALA A 118 -21.27 6.16 18.95
CA ALA A 118 -21.42 4.70 18.97
C ALA A 118 -20.24 4.02 19.69
N GLU A 119 -19.03 4.48 19.44
CA GLU A 119 -17.81 3.86 19.96
C GLU A 119 -17.45 4.32 21.39
N TRP A 120 -17.69 5.58 21.72
CA TRP A 120 -17.28 6.19 22.99
C TRP A 120 -18.43 6.59 23.89
N GLY A 121 -19.68 6.47 23.43
CA GLY A 121 -20.88 6.90 24.15
C GLY A 121 -21.17 8.40 24.02
N ALA A 122 -22.38 8.78 24.41
CA ALA A 122 -22.77 10.19 24.44
C ALA A 122 -21.91 10.95 25.45
N GLY A 123 -21.51 12.18 25.09
CA GLY A 123 -20.65 13.01 25.97
C GLY A 123 -19.15 12.75 25.86
N TRP A 124 -18.71 11.92 24.91
CA TRP A 124 -17.29 11.62 24.66
C TRP A 124 -16.41 12.87 24.51
N TYR A 125 -16.99 13.97 24.02
CA TYR A 125 -16.26 15.24 23.83
C TYR A 125 -15.66 15.79 25.12
N GLY A 126 -16.32 15.54 26.26
CA GLY A 126 -15.84 15.94 27.59
C GLY A 126 -14.54 15.24 28.03
N ARG A 127 -14.10 14.19 27.36
CA ARG A 127 -12.79 13.54 27.58
C ARG A 127 -11.61 14.37 27.07
N PHE A 128 -11.86 15.35 26.21
CA PHE A 128 -10.85 16.13 25.54
C PHE A 128 -10.92 17.60 25.98
N GLN A 129 -9.77 18.24 26.12
CA GLN A 129 -9.69 19.68 26.21
C GLN A 129 -10.04 20.32 24.86
N ARG A 130 -9.64 19.64 23.75
CA ARG A 130 -9.94 20.06 22.38
C ARG A 130 -10.00 18.83 21.49
N PHE A 131 -10.92 18.83 20.55
CA PHE A 131 -11.02 17.85 19.47
C PHE A 131 -11.25 18.58 18.15
N ASP A 132 -10.35 18.41 17.19
CA ASP A 132 -10.46 19.05 15.86
C ASP A 132 -11.40 18.23 14.99
N VAL A 133 -12.61 18.71 14.75
CA VAL A 133 -13.63 18.03 13.94
C VAL A 133 -13.18 17.92 12.47
N ARG A 134 -12.40 18.88 11.98
CA ARG A 134 -11.78 18.78 10.65
C ARG A 134 -10.56 17.87 10.72
N PRO A 135 -10.51 16.78 9.90
CA PRO A 135 -9.35 15.90 9.90
C PRO A 135 -8.12 16.63 9.33
N PHE A 136 -6.95 16.26 9.81
CA PHE A 136 -5.69 16.76 9.26
C PHE A 136 -5.05 15.81 8.26
N ALA A 137 -5.52 14.55 8.20
CA ALA A 137 -5.08 13.55 7.23
C ALA A 137 -6.21 12.61 6.85
N ALA A 138 -6.14 12.06 5.63
CA ALA A 138 -6.97 10.96 5.19
C ALA A 138 -6.21 9.63 5.43
N ALA A 139 -6.97 8.56 5.74
CA ALA A 139 -6.51 7.18 5.71
C ALA A 139 -7.24 6.43 4.59
N SER A 140 -6.77 5.22 4.22
CA SER A 140 -7.41 4.41 3.16
C SER A 140 -8.90 4.19 3.40
N ILE A 141 -9.28 3.87 4.63
CA ILE A 141 -10.65 3.54 5.04
C ILE A 141 -11.22 4.46 6.13
N GLY A 142 -10.58 5.60 6.39
CA GLY A 142 -10.95 6.51 7.46
C GLY A 142 -10.30 7.88 7.34
N GLN A 143 -10.30 8.60 8.44
CA GLN A 143 -9.65 9.90 8.55
C GLN A 143 -9.03 10.10 9.92
N VAL A 144 -8.07 11.02 10.03
CA VAL A 144 -7.30 11.25 11.26
C VAL A 144 -7.55 12.65 11.78
N HIS A 145 -7.94 12.72 13.06
CA HIS A 145 -8.23 13.96 13.78
C HIS A 145 -7.17 14.24 14.82
N ARG A 146 -6.92 15.51 15.09
CA ARG A 146 -6.12 15.91 16.23
C ARG A 146 -7.02 16.13 17.45
N ALA A 147 -6.59 15.62 18.59
CA ALA A 147 -7.23 15.86 19.86
C ALA A 147 -6.19 16.25 20.92
N VAL A 148 -6.63 16.96 21.97
CA VAL A 148 -5.81 17.35 23.11
C VAL A 148 -6.50 16.85 24.37
N LEU A 149 -5.83 16.01 25.15
CA LEU A 149 -6.32 15.55 26.44
C LEU A 149 -6.23 16.66 27.50
N PRO A 150 -7.02 16.56 28.59
CA PRO A 150 -6.75 17.33 29.80
C PRO A 150 -5.28 17.14 30.23
N GLY A 151 -4.54 18.23 30.41
CA GLY A 151 -3.09 18.18 30.66
C GLY A 151 -2.23 18.44 29.42
N GLY A 152 -2.81 18.69 28.23
CA GLY A 152 -2.11 19.21 27.05
C GLY A 152 -1.46 18.16 26.14
N ARG A 153 -1.56 16.87 26.46
CA ARG A 153 -1.04 15.79 25.60
C ARG A 153 -1.84 15.69 24.31
N MET A 154 -1.14 15.79 23.15
CA MET A 154 -1.76 15.71 21.84
C MET A 154 -1.89 14.29 21.34
N LEU A 155 -3.05 13.96 20.75
CA LEU A 155 -3.36 12.67 20.15
C LEU A 155 -3.67 12.80 18.66
N ALA A 156 -3.39 11.73 17.92
CA ALA A 156 -3.92 11.43 16.61
C ALA A 156 -5.02 10.38 16.77
N ILE A 157 -6.22 10.70 16.33
CA ILE A 157 -7.40 9.84 16.43
C ILE A 157 -7.80 9.42 15.03
N LYS A 158 -7.51 8.17 14.67
CA LYS A 158 -7.89 7.56 13.40
C LYS A 158 -9.30 7.00 13.52
N VAL A 159 -10.24 7.45 12.70
CA VAL A 159 -11.67 7.07 12.75
C VAL A 159 -12.08 6.47 11.42
N GLN A 160 -12.67 5.29 11.42
CA GLN A 160 -13.15 4.62 10.22
C GLN A 160 -14.37 5.33 9.61
N TYR A 161 -14.51 5.24 8.30
CA TYR A 161 -15.74 5.64 7.62
C TYR A 161 -16.88 4.68 8.02
N PRO A 162 -18.08 5.20 8.28
CA PRO A 162 -19.20 4.36 8.71
C PRO A 162 -19.53 3.29 7.66
N GLY A 163 -19.68 2.04 8.11
CA GLY A 163 -20.04 0.90 7.27
C GLY A 163 -18.98 0.45 6.27
N VAL A 164 -17.73 0.94 6.38
CA VAL A 164 -16.65 0.56 5.46
C VAL A 164 -16.31 -0.92 5.60
N ARG A 165 -16.25 -1.44 6.83
CA ARG A 165 -15.93 -2.85 7.10
C ARG A 165 -16.92 -3.81 6.42
N ASP A 166 -18.21 -3.49 6.45
CA ASP A 166 -19.27 -4.33 5.87
C ASP A 166 -19.33 -4.25 4.34
N SER A 167 -18.69 -3.25 3.76
CA SER A 167 -18.74 -3.01 2.31
C SER A 167 -17.49 -3.46 1.55
N ILE A 168 -16.40 -3.84 2.24
CA ILE A 168 -15.12 -4.18 1.62
C ILE A 168 -15.30 -5.15 0.45
N ASP A 169 -15.97 -6.28 0.67
CA ASP A 169 -16.13 -7.30 -0.37
C ASP A 169 -16.88 -6.78 -1.56
N SER A 170 -18.01 -6.11 -1.32
CA SER A 170 -18.82 -5.55 -2.40
C SER A 170 -18.10 -4.41 -3.15
N ASP A 171 -17.33 -3.59 -2.45
CA ASP A 171 -16.60 -2.48 -3.06
C ASP A 171 -15.46 -3.01 -3.96
N VAL A 172 -14.73 -4.04 -3.51
CA VAL A 172 -13.70 -4.71 -4.31
C VAL A 172 -14.32 -5.41 -5.53
N ASP A 173 -15.44 -6.13 -5.39
CA ASP A 173 -16.12 -6.80 -6.50
C ASP A 173 -16.66 -5.80 -7.51
N ASN A 174 -17.17 -4.67 -7.05
CA ASN A 174 -17.60 -3.57 -7.92
C ASN A 174 -16.42 -2.97 -8.70
N MET A 175 -15.28 -2.77 -8.04
CA MET A 175 -14.04 -2.33 -8.70
C MET A 175 -13.59 -3.34 -9.76
N ALA A 176 -13.58 -4.64 -9.43
CA ALA A 176 -13.23 -5.70 -10.36
C ALA A 176 -14.12 -5.68 -11.60
N SER A 177 -15.42 -5.44 -11.40
CA SER A 177 -16.40 -5.33 -12.50
C SER A 177 -16.12 -4.15 -13.42
N LEU A 178 -15.72 -3.00 -12.86
CA LEU A 178 -15.29 -1.83 -13.64
C LEU A 178 -13.99 -2.10 -14.40
N MET A 179 -13.00 -2.74 -13.74
CA MET A 179 -11.71 -3.04 -14.37
C MET A 179 -11.82 -4.05 -15.53
N ARG A 180 -12.87 -4.90 -15.54
CA ARG A 180 -13.17 -5.82 -16.65
C ARG A 180 -13.76 -5.15 -17.88
N LEU A 181 -14.07 -3.85 -17.83
CA LEU A 181 -14.52 -3.12 -19.01
C LEU A 181 -13.44 -3.16 -20.11
N PRO A 182 -13.84 -3.34 -21.38
CA PRO A 182 -12.89 -3.45 -22.49
C PRO A 182 -11.95 -2.26 -22.59
N GLY A 183 -10.64 -2.50 -22.66
CA GLY A 183 -9.62 -1.48 -22.85
C GLY A 183 -8.98 -0.92 -21.57
N LEU A 184 -9.48 -1.27 -20.37
CA LEU A 184 -8.88 -0.81 -19.12
C LEU A 184 -7.71 -1.69 -18.65
N LEU A 185 -7.71 -2.98 -19.01
CA LEU A 185 -6.64 -3.91 -18.65
C LEU A 185 -6.18 -4.74 -19.86
N PRO A 186 -4.95 -5.27 -19.82
CA PRO A 186 -4.46 -6.22 -20.81
C PRO A 186 -5.38 -7.44 -20.92
N ARG A 187 -5.60 -7.94 -22.16
CA ARG A 187 -6.44 -9.12 -22.40
C ARG A 187 -5.80 -10.36 -21.74
N GLY A 188 -6.60 -11.11 -21.00
CA GLY A 188 -6.18 -12.36 -20.37
C GLY A 188 -5.62 -12.24 -18.95
N MET A 189 -5.56 -11.04 -18.37
CA MET A 189 -5.17 -10.87 -16.97
C MET A 189 -6.24 -11.44 -16.02
N ASP A 190 -5.85 -12.42 -15.19
CA ASP A 190 -6.71 -12.92 -14.12
C ASP A 190 -6.66 -11.98 -12.91
N LEU A 191 -7.80 -11.35 -12.63
CA LEU A 191 -7.95 -10.45 -11.48
C LEU A 191 -8.29 -11.17 -10.17
N ALA A 192 -8.67 -12.44 -10.22
CA ALA A 192 -9.19 -13.12 -9.03
C ALA A 192 -8.18 -13.17 -7.87
N PRO A 193 -6.89 -13.51 -8.08
CA PRO A 193 -5.91 -13.49 -7.01
C PRO A 193 -5.69 -12.09 -6.43
N LEU A 194 -5.64 -11.06 -7.31
CA LEU A 194 -5.47 -9.66 -6.90
C LEU A 194 -6.65 -9.16 -6.06
N MET A 195 -7.87 -9.52 -6.45
CA MET A 195 -9.09 -9.16 -5.71
C MET A 195 -9.15 -9.86 -4.35
N ALA A 196 -8.81 -11.14 -4.29
CA ALA A 196 -8.75 -11.88 -3.03
C ALA A 196 -7.75 -11.24 -2.06
N GLU A 197 -6.57 -10.88 -2.55
CA GLU A 197 -5.55 -10.21 -1.78
C GLU A 197 -5.98 -8.81 -1.32
N ALA A 198 -6.61 -8.02 -2.20
CA ALA A 198 -7.14 -6.71 -1.85
C ALA A 198 -8.20 -6.78 -0.74
N LYS A 199 -9.13 -7.75 -0.83
CA LYS A 199 -10.12 -8.00 0.23
C LYS A 199 -9.43 -8.32 1.55
N ARG A 200 -8.46 -9.24 1.52
CA ARG A 200 -7.72 -9.65 2.72
C ARG A 200 -7.00 -8.47 3.38
N GLN A 201 -6.31 -7.64 2.59
CA GLN A 201 -5.60 -6.46 3.11
C GLN A 201 -6.56 -5.42 3.66
N LEU A 202 -7.67 -5.12 2.97
CA LEU A 202 -8.66 -4.14 3.44
C LEU A 202 -9.37 -4.61 4.73
N HIS A 203 -9.66 -5.92 4.85
CA HIS A 203 -10.17 -6.48 6.11
C HIS A 203 -9.17 -6.33 7.25
N GLY A 204 -7.87 -6.55 6.98
CA GLY A 204 -6.80 -6.28 7.95
C GLY A 204 -6.73 -4.81 8.36
N GLU A 205 -6.76 -3.88 7.40
CA GLU A 205 -6.77 -2.44 7.69
C GLU A 205 -8.03 -1.98 8.44
N ALA A 206 -9.15 -2.72 8.31
CA ALA A 206 -10.40 -2.42 9.02
C ALA A 206 -10.43 -2.97 10.45
N ASP A 207 -9.37 -3.61 10.91
CA ASP A 207 -9.26 -4.11 12.29
C ASP A 207 -8.33 -3.22 13.11
N TYR A 208 -8.87 -2.11 13.64
CA TYR A 208 -8.07 -1.17 14.43
C TYR A 208 -7.60 -1.71 15.77
N LEU A 209 -8.24 -2.74 16.32
CA LEU A 209 -7.73 -3.41 17.52
C LEU A 209 -6.52 -4.28 17.21
N ALA A 210 -6.51 -4.96 16.07
CA ALA A 210 -5.32 -5.68 15.60
C ALA A 210 -4.18 -4.68 15.27
N GLU A 211 -4.49 -3.56 14.61
CA GLU A 211 -3.49 -2.50 14.34
C GLU A 211 -2.89 -1.95 15.64
N ALA A 212 -3.70 -1.73 16.68
CA ALA A 212 -3.23 -1.32 18.01
C ALA A 212 -2.29 -2.36 18.64
N GLN A 213 -2.63 -3.65 18.55
CA GLN A 213 -1.77 -4.73 19.06
C GLN A 213 -0.44 -4.79 18.30
N HIS A 214 -0.46 -4.66 16.98
CA HIS A 214 0.74 -4.61 16.15
C HIS A 214 1.61 -3.40 16.50
N LEU A 215 1.03 -2.21 16.65
CA LEU A 215 1.76 -1.01 17.07
C LEU A 215 2.43 -1.22 18.42
N ALA A 216 1.71 -1.78 19.41
CA ALA A 216 2.28 -2.09 20.72
C ALA A 216 3.46 -3.07 20.64
N ARG A 217 3.32 -4.14 19.82
CA ARG A 217 4.37 -5.12 19.57
C ARG A 217 5.61 -4.47 18.94
N PHE A 218 5.43 -3.69 17.87
CA PHE A 218 6.56 -3.02 17.20
C PHE A 218 7.23 -1.96 18.07
N ARG A 219 6.47 -1.26 18.93
CA ARG A 219 7.04 -0.37 19.94
C ARG A 219 7.99 -1.12 20.88
N ALA A 220 7.58 -2.28 21.38
CA ALA A 220 8.42 -3.10 22.24
C ALA A 220 9.67 -3.64 21.50
N LEU A 221 9.53 -4.07 20.24
CA LEU A 221 10.64 -4.56 19.41
C LEU A 221 11.64 -3.47 19.00
N LEU A 222 11.20 -2.22 18.94
CA LEU A 222 12.00 -1.05 18.57
C LEU A 222 12.28 -0.12 19.77
N ASP A 223 12.03 -0.59 20.99
CA ASP A 223 12.32 0.21 22.19
C ASP A 223 13.79 0.60 22.25
N GLY A 224 14.06 1.83 22.65
CA GLY A 224 15.41 2.39 22.67
C GLY A 224 16.07 2.58 21.30
N SER A 225 15.36 2.41 20.17
CA SER A 225 15.92 2.59 18.84
C SER A 225 16.44 4.01 18.61
N ALA A 226 17.65 4.13 18.11
CA ALA A 226 18.22 5.41 17.68
C ALA A 226 17.61 5.92 16.36
N ASP A 227 17.05 5.02 15.54
CA ASP A 227 16.57 5.33 14.19
C ASP A 227 15.07 5.54 14.11
N PHE A 228 14.28 4.94 15.02
CA PHE A 228 12.83 4.90 14.92
C PHE A 228 12.14 5.49 16.15
N VAL A 229 10.98 6.09 15.89
CA VAL A 229 10.01 6.49 16.92
C VAL A 229 8.62 6.04 16.47
N LEU A 230 7.85 5.49 17.40
CA LEU A 230 6.50 5.03 17.18
C LEU A 230 5.54 5.76 18.14
N PRO A 231 4.33 6.09 17.70
CA PRO A 231 3.31 6.66 18.58
C PRO A 231 3.01 5.76 19.79
N GLU A 232 2.63 6.35 20.89
CA GLU A 232 2.10 5.65 22.05
C GLU A 232 0.59 5.44 21.90
N LEU A 233 0.12 4.23 22.21
CA LEU A 233 -1.31 3.97 22.24
C LEU A 233 -1.97 4.68 23.42
N GLU A 234 -3.24 5.05 23.21
CA GLU A 234 -4.17 5.43 24.25
C GLU A 234 -5.26 4.35 24.35
N PRO A 235 -5.00 3.25 25.09
CA PRO A 235 -5.82 2.04 25.03
C PRO A 235 -7.29 2.28 25.38
N ASP A 236 -7.57 3.18 26.34
CA ASP A 236 -8.94 3.51 26.80
C ASP A 236 -9.78 4.23 25.71
N LEU A 237 -9.15 4.69 24.65
CA LEU A 237 -9.78 5.32 23.50
C LEU A 237 -9.76 4.46 22.23
N CYS A 238 -9.08 3.29 22.26
CA CYS A 238 -9.06 2.37 21.14
C CYS A 238 -10.29 1.48 21.13
N THR A 239 -10.93 1.34 19.97
CA THR A 239 -12.14 0.54 19.72
C THR A 239 -12.06 -0.11 18.35
N PRO A 240 -12.99 -0.98 17.94
CA PRO A 240 -12.97 -1.56 16.59
C PRO A 240 -12.94 -0.54 15.44
N GLN A 241 -13.50 0.67 15.63
CA GLN A 241 -13.56 1.71 14.60
C GLN A 241 -12.73 2.95 14.91
N VAL A 242 -12.06 3.02 16.05
CA VAL A 242 -11.24 4.16 16.46
C VAL A 242 -9.89 3.68 16.98
N LEU A 243 -8.81 4.20 16.39
CA LEU A 243 -7.45 4.01 16.91
C LEU A 243 -6.92 5.34 17.43
N ALA A 244 -6.61 5.38 18.72
CA ALA A 244 -6.09 6.56 19.41
C ALA A 244 -4.62 6.37 19.78
N MET A 245 -3.78 7.31 19.40
CA MET A 245 -2.34 7.28 19.66
C MET A 245 -1.78 8.68 19.86
N SER A 246 -0.60 8.79 20.46
CA SER A 246 0.08 10.07 20.62
C SER A 246 0.35 10.71 19.26
N TYR A 247 0.18 12.03 19.17
CA TYR A 247 0.56 12.78 17.98
C TYR A 247 2.08 13.00 17.96
N VAL A 248 2.74 12.49 16.92
CA VAL A 248 4.17 12.72 16.70
C VAL A 248 4.34 13.81 15.65
N GLU A 249 4.91 14.94 16.06
CA GLU A 249 5.24 16.03 15.14
C GLU A 249 6.34 15.57 14.16
N SER A 250 6.05 15.61 12.88
CA SER A 250 6.95 15.04 11.87
C SER A 250 6.66 15.60 10.47
N ALA A 251 7.67 15.61 9.61
CA ALA A 251 7.57 15.96 8.21
C ALA A 251 7.38 14.71 7.33
N PRO A 252 6.80 14.84 6.12
CA PRO A 252 6.81 13.75 5.14
C PRO A 252 8.25 13.29 4.85
N LEU A 253 8.46 11.98 4.65
CA LEU A 253 9.79 11.44 4.36
C LEU A 253 10.38 12.02 3.06
N GLU A 254 9.52 12.40 2.11
CA GLU A 254 9.89 13.07 0.86
C GLU A 254 10.62 14.40 1.06
N SER A 255 10.40 15.07 2.18
CA SER A 255 11.13 16.30 2.50
C SER A 255 12.65 16.11 2.58
N LEU A 256 13.10 14.86 2.75
CA LEU A 256 14.53 14.51 2.80
C LEU A 256 15.19 14.42 1.42
N THR A 257 14.47 14.51 0.31
CA THR A 257 15.08 14.45 -1.04
C THR A 257 16.11 15.55 -1.28
N THR A 258 15.97 16.67 -0.59
CA THR A 258 16.91 17.81 -0.61
C THR A 258 17.85 17.87 0.60
N ALA A 259 17.76 16.89 1.51
CA ALA A 259 18.61 16.83 2.69
C ALA A 259 20.06 16.43 2.32
N PRO A 260 21.05 16.67 3.21
CA PRO A 260 22.41 16.21 3.01
C PRO A 260 22.48 14.70 2.69
N GLN A 261 23.44 14.30 1.83
CA GLN A 261 23.60 12.90 1.41
C GLN A 261 23.67 11.94 2.60
N ALA A 262 24.47 12.27 3.62
CA ALA A 262 24.61 11.46 4.82
C ALA A 262 23.28 11.19 5.56
N THR A 263 22.35 12.16 5.55
CA THR A 263 21.02 11.98 6.14
C THR A 263 20.18 11.02 5.31
N ARG A 264 20.21 11.17 3.99
CA ARG A 264 19.48 10.30 3.05
C ARG A 264 19.98 8.87 3.12
N ASP A 265 21.30 8.69 3.15
CA ASP A 265 21.95 7.38 3.28
C ASP A 265 21.62 6.69 4.60
N ARG A 266 21.69 7.42 5.72
CA ARG A 266 21.34 6.92 7.05
C ARG A 266 19.88 6.46 7.12
N VAL A 267 18.94 7.26 6.58
CA VAL A 267 17.52 6.93 6.59
C VAL A 267 17.24 5.69 5.73
N ALA A 268 17.82 5.61 4.54
CA ALA A 268 17.68 4.42 3.68
C ALA A 268 18.29 3.18 4.33
N CYS A 269 19.48 3.31 4.94
CA CYS A 269 20.13 2.24 5.68
C CYS A 269 19.26 1.75 6.84
N ALA A 270 18.64 2.65 7.62
CA ALA A 270 17.74 2.30 8.71
C ALA A 270 16.50 1.54 8.21
N LEU A 271 15.86 1.98 7.11
CA LEU A 271 14.70 1.30 6.53
C LEU A 271 15.05 -0.09 5.99
N ILE A 272 16.18 -0.24 5.29
CA ILE A 272 16.66 -1.55 4.81
C ILE A 272 16.96 -2.46 5.98
N ASN A 273 17.61 -1.94 7.03
CA ASN A 273 17.88 -2.68 8.25
C ASN A 273 16.59 -3.13 8.95
N LEU A 274 15.55 -2.30 8.95
CA LEU A 274 14.25 -2.67 9.50
C LEU A 274 13.67 -3.90 8.78
N VAL A 275 13.73 -3.95 7.44
CA VAL A 275 13.28 -5.11 6.65
C VAL A 275 14.00 -6.38 7.07
N LEU A 276 15.32 -6.31 7.24
CA LEU A 276 16.13 -7.46 7.65
C LEU A 276 15.77 -7.91 9.07
N ARG A 277 15.56 -6.97 10.00
CA ARG A 277 15.13 -7.28 11.38
C ARG A 277 13.72 -7.86 11.41
N GLU A 278 12.79 -7.30 10.64
CA GLU A 278 11.42 -7.83 10.51
C GLU A 278 11.44 -9.29 10.04
N LEU A 279 12.28 -9.62 9.06
CA LEU A 279 12.41 -10.97 8.52
C LEU A 279 13.11 -11.93 9.47
N PHE A 280 14.23 -11.53 10.05
CA PHE A 280 15.14 -12.44 10.74
C PHE A 280 15.07 -12.39 12.28
N GLU A 281 14.57 -11.30 12.87
CA GLU A 281 14.58 -11.10 14.32
C GLU A 281 13.16 -11.01 14.91
N PHE A 282 12.24 -10.27 14.26
CA PHE A 282 10.93 -9.94 14.84
C PHE A 282 9.89 -11.04 14.66
N GLY A 283 10.04 -11.91 13.65
CA GLY A 283 9.03 -12.89 13.27
C GLY A 283 7.69 -12.23 12.86
N ALA A 284 7.77 -10.98 12.42
CA ALA A 284 6.63 -10.20 11.92
C ALA A 284 7.14 -9.10 10.99
N MET A 285 6.40 -8.84 9.92
CA MET A 285 6.75 -7.83 8.92
C MET A 285 5.56 -6.91 8.64
N GLN A 286 5.78 -5.60 8.68
CA GLN A 286 4.84 -4.64 8.15
C GLN A 286 4.94 -4.65 6.62
N THR A 287 3.90 -5.10 5.93
CA THR A 287 3.94 -5.45 4.51
C THR A 287 3.42 -4.36 3.56
N ASP A 288 3.07 -3.18 4.06
CA ASP A 288 2.67 -2.03 3.26
C ASP A 288 3.77 -0.96 3.21
N PRO A 289 4.69 -1.01 2.24
CA PRO A 289 5.83 -0.09 2.13
C PRO A 289 5.43 1.26 1.51
N ASN A 290 4.20 1.69 1.73
CA ASN A 290 3.74 2.99 1.26
C ASN A 290 4.55 4.11 1.94
N LEU A 291 5.10 5.01 1.15
CA LEU A 291 5.92 6.12 1.63
C LEU A 291 5.18 7.01 2.65
N ALA A 292 3.85 7.14 2.54
CA ALA A 292 3.03 7.88 3.49
C ALA A 292 3.03 7.30 4.91
N ASN A 293 3.39 6.00 5.07
CA ASN A 293 3.50 5.33 6.37
C ASN A 293 4.78 5.70 7.12
N TYR A 294 5.71 6.36 6.46
CA TYR A 294 7.00 6.79 7.00
C TYR A 294 7.07 8.31 7.04
N ARG A 295 7.42 8.84 8.19
CA ARG A 295 7.66 10.27 8.36
C ARG A 295 9.01 10.51 9.01
N TYR A 296 9.43 11.73 9.10
CA TYR A 296 10.71 12.10 9.69
C TYR A 296 10.50 13.16 10.78
N ASP A 297 11.02 12.90 11.97
CA ASP A 297 11.08 13.87 13.05
C ASP A 297 12.40 14.63 12.96
N PRO A 298 12.41 15.91 12.54
CA PRO A 298 13.64 16.68 12.40
C PRO A 298 14.30 17.00 13.75
N LYS A 299 13.55 16.97 14.87
CA LYS A 299 14.08 17.27 16.21
C LYS A 299 14.94 16.14 16.73
N SER A 300 14.47 14.90 16.61
CA SER A 300 15.22 13.72 17.05
C SER A 300 16.04 13.07 15.93
N SER A 301 15.87 13.52 14.69
CA SER A 301 16.45 12.92 13.48
C SER A 301 16.06 11.45 13.29
N ARG A 302 14.88 11.02 13.76
CA ARG A 302 14.38 9.65 13.67
C ARG A 302 13.25 9.52 12.66
N ILE A 303 13.11 8.30 12.16
CA ILE A 303 12.00 7.90 11.28
C ILE A 303 10.79 7.60 12.16
N VAL A 304 9.63 8.17 11.81
CA VAL A 304 8.36 7.91 12.48
C VAL A 304 7.60 6.85 11.69
N LEU A 305 7.26 5.74 12.35
CA LEU A 305 6.45 4.66 11.79
C LEU A 305 5.00 4.84 12.25
N LEU A 306 4.03 4.95 11.33
CA LEU A 306 2.67 5.35 11.66
C LEU A 306 1.60 4.28 11.45
N ASP A 307 1.81 3.31 10.55
CA ASP A 307 0.78 2.37 10.13
C ASP A 307 1.21 0.92 10.34
N PHE A 308 0.39 0.16 11.05
CA PHE A 308 0.60 -1.25 11.38
C PHE A 308 -0.62 -2.11 11.03
N GLY A 309 -1.52 -1.62 10.18
CA GLY A 309 -2.71 -2.34 9.73
C GLY A 309 -2.39 -3.55 8.82
N ALA A 310 -1.20 -3.57 8.21
CA ALA A 310 -0.79 -4.63 7.30
C ALA A 310 0.43 -5.41 7.83
N VAL A 311 0.39 -5.91 9.06
CA VAL A 311 1.45 -6.75 9.62
C VAL A 311 1.14 -8.22 9.36
N GLN A 312 2.16 -8.97 8.89
CA GLN A 312 2.08 -10.40 8.65
C GLN A 312 3.10 -11.14 9.53
N PRO A 313 2.73 -12.30 10.10
CA PRO A 313 3.68 -13.14 10.81
C PRO A 313 4.66 -13.78 9.83
N ILE A 314 5.92 -13.90 10.24
CA ILE A 314 6.95 -14.65 9.51
C ILE A 314 7.20 -15.95 10.27
N ALA A 315 6.92 -17.07 9.62
CA ALA A 315 7.18 -18.37 10.20
C ALA A 315 8.70 -18.59 10.40
N PRO A 316 9.16 -19.13 11.53
CA PRO A 316 10.59 -19.37 11.78
C PRO A 316 11.27 -20.21 10.71
N ALA A 317 10.56 -21.21 10.15
CA ALA A 317 11.05 -22.02 9.05
C ALA A 317 11.32 -21.19 7.79
N LEU A 318 10.39 -20.29 7.42
CA LEU A 318 10.57 -19.41 6.28
C LEU A 318 11.76 -18.46 6.48
N ALA A 319 11.93 -17.92 7.68
CA ALA A 319 13.10 -17.07 8.00
C ALA A 319 14.43 -17.86 7.90
N ALA A 320 14.43 -19.14 8.31
CA ALA A 320 15.59 -20.01 8.16
C ALA A 320 15.91 -20.30 6.68
N ASP A 321 14.89 -20.63 5.87
CA ASP A 321 15.05 -20.86 4.43
C ASP A 321 15.59 -19.61 3.72
N PHE A 322 15.16 -18.40 4.13
CA PHE A 322 15.69 -17.15 3.59
C PHE A 322 17.13 -16.87 4.05
N ARG A 323 17.56 -17.30 5.25
CA ARG A 323 18.98 -17.25 5.64
C ARG A 323 19.83 -18.13 4.74
N ASP A 324 19.38 -19.37 4.51
CA ASP A 324 20.07 -20.31 3.61
C ASP A 324 20.16 -19.74 2.19
N LEU A 325 19.06 -19.15 1.69
CA LEU A 325 19.04 -18.53 0.38
C LEU A 325 20.00 -17.33 0.30
N LEU A 326 20.03 -16.50 1.34
CA LEU A 326 20.94 -15.36 1.44
C LEU A 326 22.41 -15.81 1.48
N ALA A 327 22.72 -16.82 2.29
CA ALA A 327 24.06 -17.41 2.36
C ALA A 327 24.49 -17.99 1.01
N ALA A 328 23.60 -18.74 0.33
CA ALA A 328 23.84 -19.27 -1.00
C ALA A 328 24.01 -18.15 -2.05
N ALA A 329 23.26 -17.06 -1.96
CA ALA A 329 23.34 -15.92 -2.87
C ALA A 329 24.66 -15.15 -2.76
N LEU A 330 25.25 -15.09 -1.56
CA LEU A 330 26.50 -14.36 -1.31
C LEU A 330 27.74 -15.17 -1.71
N ASP A 331 27.80 -16.44 -1.34
CA ASP A 331 29.03 -17.23 -1.41
C ASP A 331 28.79 -18.65 -2.01
N GLY A 332 27.56 -19.01 -2.40
CA GLY A 332 27.22 -20.34 -2.87
C GLY A 332 27.38 -20.54 -4.37
N THR A 333 26.95 -21.73 -4.82
CA THR A 333 26.90 -22.11 -6.23
C THR A 333 25.47 -21.98 -6.77
N PRO A 334 25.29 -21.95 -8.10
CA PRO A 334 23.95 -21.97 -8.72
C PRO A 334 23.04 -23.10 -8.18
N GLU A 335 23.62 -24.28 -7.88
CA GLU A 335 22.89 -25.44 -7.37
C GLU A 335 22.39 -25.20 -5.95
N THR A 336 23.21 -24.60 -5.06
CA THR A 336 22.79 -24.27 -3.69
C THR A 336 21.71 -23.21 -3.65
N ILE A 337 21.80 -22.21 -4.54
CA ILE A 337 20.75 -21.20 -4.73
C ILE A 337 19.45 -21.86 -5.16
N ARG A 338 19.51 -22.73 -6.18
CA ARG A 338 18.35 -23.46 -6.71
C ARG A 338 17.70 -24.33 -5.64
N ALA A 339 18.48 -25.04 -4.85
CA ALA A 339 17.98 -25.87 -3.76
C ALA A 339 17.26 -25.05 -2.67
N ALA A 340 17.80 -23.88 -2.30
CA ALA A 340 17.14 -22.98 -1.37
C ALA A 340 15.86 -22.37 -1.95
N MET A 341 15.85 -21.96 -3.21
CA MET A 341 14.68 -21.45 -3.90
C MET A 341 13.54 -22.49 -3.98
N LEU A 342 13.89 -23.76 -4.22
CA LEU A 342 12.93 -24.86 -4.23
C LEU A 342 12.28 -25.06 -2.85
N ARG A 343 13.06 -25.00 -1.76
CA ARG A 343 12.52 -25.13 -0.39
C ARG A 343 11.56 -23.99 -0.05
N ILE A 344 11.87 -22.79 -0.45
CA ILE A 344 10.98 -21.62 -0.25
C ILE A 344 9.72 -21.73 -1.10
N GLY A 345 9.79 -22.46 -2.24
CA GLY A 345 8.67 -22.62 -3.16
C GLY A 345 8.62 -21.58 -4.28
N TYR A 346 9.76 -21.04 -4.71
CA TYR A 346 9.81 -20.19 -5.91
C TYR A 346 9.46 -20.93 -7.19
N PHE A 347 9.64 -22.24 -7.20
CA PHE A 347 9.20 -23.17 -8.21
C PHE A 347 9.01 -24.56 -7.58
N ALA A 348 8.25 -25.41 -8.25
CA ALA A 348 8.01 -26.80 -7.85
C ALA A 348 9.07 -27.73 -8.48
N PRO A 349 9.26 -28.96 -7.96
CA PRO A 349 10.17 -29.95 -8.58
C PRO A 349 9.83 -30.24 -10.05
N GLU A 350 8.54 -30.16 -10.39
CA GLU A 350 7.99 -30.43 -11.73
C GLU A 350 8.11 -29.24 -12.68
N THR A 351 8.51 -28.06 -12.18
CA THR A 351 8.71 -26.87 -13.03
C THR A 351 9.80 -27.15 -14.06
N ALA A 352 9.51 -26.87 -15.31
CA ALA A 352 10.43 -27.12 -16.41
C ALA A 352 11.79 -26.44 -16.16
N PRO A 353 12.92 -27.10 -16.49
CA PRO A 353 14.27 -26.56 -16.18
C PRO A 353 14.51 -25.14 -16.69
N HIS A 354 14.06 -24.82 -17.89
CA HIS A 354 14.23 -23.48 -18.46
C HIS A 354 13.46 -22.41 -17.68
N HIS A 355 12.29 -22.72 -17.10
CA HIS A 355 11.57 -21.81 -16.20
C HIS A 355 12.29 -21.64 -14.86
N GLN A 356 12.86 -22.73 -14.32
CA GLN A 356 13.70 -22.64 -13.11
C GLN A 356 14.92 -21.74 -13.36
N ASP A 357 15.58 -21.86 -14.53
CA ASP A 357 16.71 -21.02 -14.93
C ASP A 357 16.31 -19.55 -15.06
N LEU A 358 15.14 -19.25 -15.64
CA LEU A 358 14.61 -17.90 -15.75
C LEU A 358 14.32 -17.28 -14.36
N ILE A 359 13.66 -18.02 -13.48
CA ILE A 359 13.35 -17.57 -12.11
C ILE A 359 14.64 -17.35 -11.32
N GLN A 360 15.62 -18.29 -11.44
CA GLN A 360 16.92 -18.13 -10.81
C GLN A 360 17.68 -16.90 -11.35
N SER A 361 17.60 -16.62 -12.66
CA SER A 361 18.25 -15.43 -13.24
C SER A 361 17.67 -14.13 -12.70
N LEU A 362 16.38 -14.06 -12.44
CA LEU A 362 15.74 -12.91 -11.78
C LEU A 362 16.24 -12.73 -10.35
N PHE A 363 16.36 -13.83 -9.61
CA PHE A 363 16.90 -13.80 -8.26
C PHE A 363 18.36 -13.34 -8.26
N ASP A 364 19.20 -13.89 -9.13
CA ASP A 364 20.61 -13.50 -9.24
C ASP A 364 20.80 -12.02 -9.56
N MET A 365 19.95 -11.49 -10.45
CA MET A 365 19.91 -10.06 -10.75
C MET A 365 19.51 -9.24 -9.52
N ALA A 366 18.50 -9.67 -8.76
CA ALA A 366 18.08 -8.98 -7.54
C ALA A 366 19.17 -8.99 -6.45
N MET A 367 20.07 -9.99 -6.46
CA MET A 367 21.18 -10.13 -5.49
C MET A 367 22.46 -9.37 -5.91
N GLU A 368 22.55 -8.85 -7.15
CA GLU A 368 23.72 -8.08 -7.61
C GLU A 368 24.16 -6.97 -6.62
N PRO A 369 23.24 -6.13 -6.07
CA PRO A 369 23.62 -5.09 -5.12
C PRO A 369 24.24 -5.61 -3.83
N LEU A 370 23.83 -6.81 -3.37
CA LEU A 370 24.31 -7.41 -2.12
C LEU A 370 25.72 -8.00 -2.27
N ARG A 371 26.13 -8.33 -3.49
CA ARG A 371 27.46 -8.88 -3.80
C ARG A 371 28.53 -7.81 -3.96
N GLN A 372 28.16 -6.53 -4.09
CA GLN A 372 29.08 -5.42 -4.28
C GLN A 372 29.79 -5.06 -2.95
N SER A 373 31.08 -4.75 -3.04
CA SER A 373 31.87 -4.25 -1.90
C SER A 373 31.75 -2.74 -1.70
N THR A 374 31.29 -2.02 -2.71
CA THR A 374 31.08 -0.57 -2.67
C THR A 374 29.63 -0.24 -2.30
N PRO A 375 29.36 0.94 -1.74
CA PRO A 375 27.99 1.38 -1.53
C PRO A 375 27.18 1.38 -2.82
N PHE A 376 26.01 0.77 -2.77
CA PHE A 376 25.09 0.72 -3.90
C PHE A 376 24.37 2.08 -4.05
N ASP A 377 24.44 2.68 -5.22
CA ASP A 377 23.77 3.96 -5.53
C ASP A 377 22.39 3.68 -6.12
N PHE A 378 21.35 3.86 -5.32
CA PHE A 378 19.98 3.61 -5.72
C PHE A 378 19.46 4.56 -6.79
N SER A 379 20.08 5.75 -6.96
CA SER A 379 19.66 6.75 -7.95
C SER A 379 20.15 6.45 -9.36
N GLN A 380 21.22 5.67 -9.48
CA GLN A 380 21.85 5.33 -10.75
C GLN A 380 21.52 3.92 -11.23
N SER A 381 20.70 3.19 -10.47
CA SER A 381 20.43 1.79 -10.75
C SER A 381 19.20 1.62 -11.64
N ASP A 382 19.33 0.83 -12.68
CA ASP A 382 18.29 0.35 -13.58
C ASP A 382 17.68 -1.00 -13.14
N LEU A 383 18.07 -1.49 -11.96
CA LEU A 383 17.75 -2.84 -11.46
C LEU A 383 16.24 -3.14 -11.50
N LEU A 384 15.40 -2.22 -11.03
CA LEU A 384 13.96 -2.45 -11.05
C LEU A 384 13.37 -2.51 -12.46
N GLU A 385 13.89 -1.72 -13.40
CA GLU A 385 13.47 -1.79 -14.80
C GLU A 385 13.86 -3.12 -15.42
N ARG A 386 15.10 -3.57 -15.19
CA ARG A 386 15.60 -4.86 -15.67
C ARG A 386 14.80 -6.02 -15.07
N LEU A 387 14.52 -6.00 -13.76
CA LEU A 387 13.69 -7.01 -13.08
C LEU A 387 12.27 -7.03 -13.63
N ARG A 388 11.66 -5.86 -13.83
CA ARG A 388 10.32 -5.73 -14.42
C ARG A 388 10.27 -6.32 -15.82
N ASP A 389 11.19 -5.92 -16.70
CA ASP A 389 11.18 -6.35 -18.09
C ASP A 389 11.40 -7.88 -18.20
N ARG A 390 12.27 -8.42 -17.35
CA ARG A 390 12.50 -9.88 -17.28
C ARG A 390 11.30 -10.60 -16.68
N GLY A 391 10.67 -10.02 -15.64
CA GLY A 391 9.46 -10.56 -15.02
C GLY A 391 8.26 -10.58 -15.98
N LEU A 392 8.10 -9.53 -16.81
CA LEU A 392 7.07 -9.51 -17.86
C LEU A 392 7.31 -10.59 -18.92
N ALA A 393 8.56 -10.80 -19.32
CA ALA A 393 8.94 -11.88 -20.25
C ALA A 393 8.54 -13.25 -19.65
N LEU A 394 8.86 -13.49 -18.36
CA LEU A 394 8.49 -14.72 -17.68
C LEU A 394 6.96 -14.89 -17.59
N GLY A 395 6.22 -13.83 -17.27
CA GLY A 395 4.75 -13.84 -17.19
C GLY A 395 4.04 -14.06 -18.54
N SER A 396 4.76 -13.91 -19.66
CA SER A 396 4.24 -14.21 -21.01
C SER A 396 4.37 -15.69 -21.39
N GLU A 397 5.13 -16.49 -20.64
CA GLU A 397 5.29 -17.91 -20.84
C GLU A 397 4.02 -18.67 -20.45
N ARG A 398 3.35 -19.25 -21.46
CA ARG A 398 2.00 -19.85 -21.30
C ARG A 398 1.98 -21.10 -20.41
N ASP A 399 3.12 -21.76 -20.28
CA ASP A 399 3.25 -23.04 -19.57
C ASP A 399 3.72 -22.88 -18.12
N LEU A 400 3.97 -21.65 -17.65
CA LEU A 400 4.35 -21.37 -16.27
C LEU A 400 3.09 -21.15 -15.42
N ALA A 401 2.63 -22.20 -14.74
CA ALA A 401 1.45 -22.15 -13.87
C ALA A 401 1.79 -21.99 -12.37
N HIS A 402 3.09 -21.92 -12.02
CA HIS A 402 3.51 -21.87 -10.62
C HIS A 402 3.44 -20.45 -10.07
N VAL A 403 2.78 -20.28 -8.90
CA VAL A 403 2.73 -19.04 -8.16
C VAL A 403 3.51 -19.23 -6.85
N PRO A 404 4.50 -18.38 -6.53
CA PRO A 404 5.22 -18.43 -5.27
C PRO A 404 4.28 -18.30 -4.05
N PRO A 405 4.64 -18.87 -2.89
CA PRO A 405 3.84 -18.75 -1.68
C PRO A 405 3.54 -17.30 -1.30
N ALA A 406 2.35 -17.02 -0.77
CA ALA A 406 1.92 -15.68 -0.41
C ALA A 406 2.92 -14.96 0.51
N GLY A 407 3.58 -15.69 1.42
CA GLY A 407 4.61 -15.12 2.30
C GLY A 407 5.81 -14.54 1.56
N THR A 408 6.21 -15.12 0.42
CA THR A 408 7.31 -14.59 -0.41
C THR A 408 6.89 -13.33 -1.15
N LEU A 409 5.65 -13.27 -1.63
CA LEU A 409 5.12 -12.11 -2.35
C LEU A 409 5.10 -10.85 -1.47
N PHE A 410 4.72 -11.00 -0.18
CA PHE A 410 4.75 -9.87 0.76
C PHE A 410 6.16 -9.36 1.01
N LEU A 411 7.12 -10.28 1.14
CA LEU A 411 8.53 -9.92 1.32
C LEU A 411 9.06 -9.18 0.08
N HIS A 412 8.79 -9.69 -1.13
CA HIS A 412 9.19 -9.02 -2.36
C HIS A 412 8.61 -7.61 -2.46
N ARG A 413 7.33 -7.45 -2.13
CA ARG A 413 6.66 -6.15 -2.11
C ARG A 413 7.32 -5.20 -1.10
N LYS A 414 7.63 -5.68 0.11
CA LYS A 414 8.32 -4.89 1.13
C LYS A 414 9.72 -4.47 0.67
N ILE A 415 10.48 -5.38 0.10
CA ILE A 415 11.82 -5.11 -0.43
C ILE A 415 11.75 -4.10 -1.59
N ALA A 416 10.89 -4.33 -2.57
CA ALA A 416 10.73 -3.44 -3.73
C ALA A 416 10.29 -2.03 -3.31
N GLY A 417 9.34 -1.91 -2.38
CA GLY A 417 8.91 -0.61 -1.88
C GLY A 417 10.01 0.11 -1.09
N THR A 418 10.78 -0.62 -0.29
CA THR A 418 11.94 -0.05 0.43
C THR A 418 13.03 0.40 -0.55
N TYR A 419 13.27 -0.37 -1.63
CA TYR A 419 14.15 0.02 -2.73
C TYR A 419 13.69 1.34 -3.37
N LEU A 420 12.39 1.46 -3.71
CA LEU A 420 11.83 2.67 -4.29
C LEU A 420 11.95 3.89 -3.37
N ILE A 421 11.82 3.70 -2.06
CA ILE A 421 12.06 4.77 -1.08
C ILE A 421 13.53 5.18 -1.10
N ALA A 422 14.47 4.24 -1.09
CA ALA A 422 15.90 4.52 -1.15
C ALA A 422 16.30 5.21 -2.48
N ALA A 423 15.71 4.79 -3.60
CA ALA A 423 15.90 5.42 -4.92
C ALA A 423 15.37 6.87 -4.94
N LYS A 424 14.16 7.09 -4.39
CA LYS A 424 13.58 8.44 -4.26
C LYS A 424 14.43 9.37 -3.40
N LEU A 425 15.06 8.84 -2.37
CA LEU A 425 16.00 9.58 -1.53
C LEU A 425 17.37 9.75 -2.19
N CYS A 426 17.63 9.17 -3.36
CA CYS A 426 18.96 9.12 -4.01
C CYS A 426 20.04 8.65 -3.03
N ALA A 427 19.76 7.58 -2.28
CA ALA A 427 20.62 7.08 -1.23
C ALA A 427 21.74 6.19 -1.76
N ARG A 428 22.84 6.12 -0.98
CA ARG A 428 23.99 5.25 -1.21
C ARG A 428 24.21 4.41 0.04
N VAL A 429 24.08 3.08 -0.09
CA VAL A 429 24.12 2.19 1.07
C VAL A 429 25.03 1.00 0.82
N ALA A 430 25.91 0.71 1.77
CA ALA A 430 26.71 -0.50 1.78
C ALA A 430 25.85 -1.69 2.24
N LEU A 431 25.27 -2.40 1.28
CA LEU A 431 24.28 -3.47 1.53
C LEU A 431 24.93 -4.75 2.05
N ARG A 432 26.09 -5.13 1.50
CA ARG A 432 26.75 -6.39 1.85
C ARG A 432 26.99 -6.56 3.37
N PRO A 433 27.56 -5.59 4.09
CA PRO A 433 27.77 -5.73 5.54
C PRO A 433 26.48 -5.87 6.34
N MET A 434 25.34 -5.33 5.82
CA MET A 434 24.05 -5.42 6.49
C MET A 434 23.47 -6.84 6.44
N VAL A 435 23.67 -7.54 5.33
CA VAL A 435 23.13 -8.89 5.12
C VAL A 435 24.07 -9.98 5.65
N GLU A 436 25.38 -9.76 5.66
CA GLU A 436 26.36 -10.73 6.15
C GLU A 436 26.16 -11.17 7.60
N ARG A 437 25.58 -10.34 8.44
CA ARG A 437 25.27 -10.69 9.83
C ARG A 437 24.11 -11.68 10.00
N TYR A 438 23.35 -11.95 8.95
CA TYR A 438 22.20 -12.86 8.96
C TYR A 438 22.41 -14.18 8.22
N ARG A 439 23.62 -14.39 7.68
CA ARG A 439 23.96 -15.63 6.98
C ARG A 439 24.33 -16.77 7.96
#